data_3fef6e46a3cadbf860826e8b32ebe19b
#
_entry.id   3fef6e46a3cadbf860826e8b32ebe19b
#
_cell.length_a   1.000
_cell.length_b   1.000
_cell.length_c   1.000
_cell.angle_alpha   90.00
_cell.angle_beta   90.00
_cell.angle_gamma   90.00
#
_symmetry.space_group_name_H-M   'P 1'
#
loop_
_entity.id
_entity.type
_entity.pdbx_description
1 polymer ?
#
loop_
_entity_poly.entity_id
_entity_poly.type
_entity_poly.pdbx_seq_one_letter_code
_entity_poly.pdbx_strand_id
1 'polypeptide(L)'
;MHIASEVRGKIRPECDVIDALIAGFPAGTVSGAPKIRAMEIIDELEVDRRGIYAGAIGYISAAGEMDSCIALRTAVIKNNKMHVQAGAGIVYDSVEQSEFEECQNKARALLRAAHDAVSYTHLTLPTNGGVE
;
A
#
# COMPACT_ATOMS: atom_id res chain seq x y z
N MET A 1 -2.12 11.91 -14.16
CA MET A 1 -2.59 10.83 -15.07
C MET A 1 -1.52 9.76 -15.12
N HIS A 2 -1.86 8.50 -14.89
CA HIS A 2 -0.89 7.39 -14.99
C HIS A 2 -1.05 6.69 -16.32
N ILE A 3 0.08 6.31 -16.94
CA ILE A 3 0.09 5.48 -18.14
C ILE A 3 0.07 4.03 -17.67
N ALA A 4 -0.94 3.28 -18.08
CA ALA A 4 -1.02 1.85 -17.84
C ALA A 4 -0.48 1.09 -19.05
N SER A 5 0.35 0.08 -18.80
CA SER A 5 0.87 -0.82 -19.83
C SER A 5 0.80 -2.26 -19.34
N GLU A 6 0.67 -3.19 -20.26
CA GLU A 6 0.69 -4.62 -19.98
C GLU A 6 1.92 -5.25 -20.63
N VAL A 7 2.65 -6.05 -19.86
CA VAL A 7 3.79 -6.82 -20.32
C VAL A 7 3.53 -8.29 -20.04
N ARG A 8 3.67 -9.13 -21.06
CA ARG A 8 3.47 -10.60 -20.96
C ARG A 8 4.77 -11.32 -21.22
N GLY A 9 5.01 -12.38 -20.48
CA GLY A 9 6.16 -13.25 -20.65
C GLY A 9 5.88 -14.66 -20.15
N LYS A 10 6.76 -15.59 -20.48
CA LYS A 10 6.74 -16.95 -19.94
C LYS A 10 7.75 -17.06 -18.82
N ILE A 11 7.34 -17.64 -17.69
CA ILE A 11 8.25 -18.01 -16.61
C ILE A 11 9.15 -19.13 -17.14
N ARG A 12 10.45 -19.08 -16.83
CA ARG A 12 11.40 -20.12 -17.18
C ARG A 12 11.04 -21.43 -16.47
N PRO A 13 11.30 -22.60 -17.07
CA PRO A 13 10.92 -23.89 -16.48
C PRO A 13 11.52 -24.16 -15.10
N GLU A 14 12.67 -23.57 -14.81
CA GLU A 14 13.38 -23.70 -13.54
C GLU A 14 12.90 -22.73 -12.44
N CYS A 15 11.97 -21.82 -12.75
CA CYS A 15 11.43 -20.81 -11.86
C CYS A 15 9.96 -21.05 -11.57
N ASP A 16 9.52 -20.64 -10.39
CA ASP A 16 8.13 -20.69 -9.98
C ASP A 16 7.52 -19.25 -9.85
N VAL A 17 6.29 -19.18 -9.36
CA VAL A 17 5.58 -17.92 -9.18
C VAL A 17 6.21 -17.04 -8.09
N ILE A 18 6.87 -17.63 -7.10
CA ILE A 18 7.57 -16.89 -6.04
C ILE A 18 8.85 -16.26 -6.61
N ASP A 19 9.59 -17.00 -7.46
CA ASP A 19 10.75 -16.45 -8.16
C ASP A 19 10.35 -15.26 -9.03
N ALA A 20 9.22 -15.36 -9.72
CA ALA A 20 8.66 -14.26 -10.52
C ALA A 20 8.30 -13.05 -9.66
N LEU A 21 7.69 -13.26 -8.49
CA LEU A 21 7.38 -12.18 -7.54
C LEU A 21 8.65 -11.50 -7.06
N ILE A 22 9.64 -12.27 -6.61
CA ILE A 22 10.91 -11.75 -6.09
C ILE A 22 11.67 -10.96 -7.17
N ALA A 23 11.65 -11.43 -8.40
CA ALA A 23 12.30 -10.73 -9.52
C ALA A 23 11.67 -9.35 -9.82
N GLY A 24 10.37 -9.19 -9.59
CA GLY A 24 9.65 -7.93 -9.79
C GLY A 24 9.61 -7.02 -8.57
N PHE A 25 9.85 -7.55 -7.38
CA PHE A 25 9.73 -6.84 -6.11
C PHE A 25 11.03 -6.12 -5.69
N PRO A 26 10.95 -4.97 -5.01
CA PRO A 26 9.76 -4.13 -4.82
C PRO A 26 9.33 -3.43 -6.12
N ALA A 27 8.03 -3.11 -6.22
CA ALA A 27 7.48 -2.45 -7.39
C ALA A 27 8.13 -1.07 -7.59
N GLY A 28 8.51 -0.74 -8.84
CA GLY A 28 9.19 0.52 -9.17
C GLY A 28 8.40 1.77 -8.78
N THR A 29 7.07 1.68 -8.79
CA THR A 29 6.15 2.76 -8.36
C THR A 29 6.41 3.22 -6.92
N VAL A 30 6.87 2.31 -6.06
CA VAL A 30 7.09 2.60 -4.63
C VAL A 30 8.56 2.62 -4.22
N SER A 31 9.44 2.10 -5.06
CA SER A 31 10.89 2.18 -4.84
C SER A 31 11.53 3.37 -5.56
N GLY A 32 11.02 3.75 -6.72
CA GLY A 32 11.66 4.72 -7.60
C GLY A 32 12.65 4.08 -8.58
N ALA A 33 13.26 4.90 -9.41
CA ALA A 33 14.22 4.49 -10.43
C ALA A 33 15.41 5.49 -10.50
N PRO A 34 16.67 5.00 -10.70
CA PRO A 34 17.11 3.60 -10.72
C PRO A 34 16.88 2.88 -9.39
N LYS A 35 16.36 1.65 -9.44
CA LYS A 35 15.80 0.95 -8.27
C LYS A 35 16.76 0.88 -7.07
N ILE A 36 17.98 0.44 -7.27
CA ILE A 36 18.95 0.25 -6.17
C ILE A 36 19.25 1.58 -5.49
N ARG A 37 19.63 2.61 -6.26
CA ARG A 37 19.94 3.93 -5.68
C ARG A 37 18.72 4.57 -5.00
N ALA A 38 17.55 4.41 -5.58
CA ALA A 38 16.30 4.90 -4.97
C ALA A 38 16.03 4.22 -3.62
N MET A 39 16.26 2.91 -3.52
CA MET A 39 16.11 2.18 -2.26
C MET A 39 17.16 2.59 -1.22
N GLU A 40 18.41 2.84 -1.61
CA GLU A 40 19.44 3.38 -0.73
C GLU A 40 19.02 4.75 -0.16
N ILE A 41 18.52 5.65 -1.01
CA ILE A 41 18.04 6.97 -0.57
C ILE A 41 16.85 6.84 0.38
N ILE A 42 15.94 5.91 0.14
CA ILE A 42 14.83 5.63 1.05
C ILE A 42 15.34 5.20 2.42
N ASP A 43 16.32 4.29 2.46
CA ASP A 43 16.93 3.83 3.71
C ASP A 43 17.71 4.93 4.43
N GLU A 44 18.34 5.84 3.68
CA GLU A 44 19.04 7.00 4.24
C GLU A 44 18.11 8.07 4.85
N LEU A 45 16.93 8.29 4.25
CA LEU A 45 16.07 9.43 4.57
C LEU A 45 14.82 9.08 5.39
N GLU A 46 14.25 7.90 5.24
CA GLU A 46 13.06 7.52 5.98
C GLU A 46 13.43 7.11 7.43
N VAL A 47 12.84 7.81 8.40
CA VAL A 47 13.09 7.57 9.82
C VAL A 47 12.46 6.27 10.29
N ASP A 48 11.27 5.95 9.76
CA ASP A 48 10.49 4.78 10.12
C ASP A 48 10.52 3.71 9.02
N ARG A 49 10.59 2.46 9.42
CA ARG A 49 10.47 1.34 8.48
C ARG A 49 9.05 1.28 7.92
N ARG A 50 8.94 1.05 6.62
CA ARG A 50 7.65 1.00 5.91
C ARG A 50 6.72 -0.13 6.38
N GLY A 51 7.27 -1.24 6.89
CA GLY A 51 6.46 -2.37 7.32
C GLY A 51 5.63 -2.94 6.17
N ILE A 52 4.30 -2.91 6.31
CA ILE A 52 3.37 -3.40 5.28
C ILE A 52 3.29 -2.45 4.08
N TYR A 53 3.47 -1.14 4.30
CA TYR A 53 3.41 -0.14 3.24
C TYR A 53 4.44 -0.41 2.14
N ALA A 54 4.02 -0.33 0.88
CA ALA A 54 4.83 -0.62 -0.30
C ALA A 54 5.25 -2.09 -0.45
N GLY A 55 4.75 -3.00 0.38
CA GLY A 55 4.92 -4.43 0.24
C GLY A 55 4.06 -5.03 -0.88
N ALA A 56 4.07 -6.34 -1.00
CA ALA A 56 3.20 -7.09 -1.88
C ALA A 56 2.11 -7.80 -1.07
N ILE A 57 0.87 -7.74 -1.55
CA ILE A 57 -0.25 -8.53 -1.05
C ILE A 57 -0.77 -9.36 -2.21
N GLY A 58 -1.01 -10.63 -1.99
CA GLY A 58 -1.51 -11.49 -3.04
C GLY A 58 -1.96 -12.84 -2.54
N TYR A 59 -2.33 -13.68 -3.47
CA TYR A 59 -2.66 -15.07 -3.21
C TYR A 59 -2.05 -15.98 -4.27
N ILE A 60 -1.83 -17.22 -3.89
CA ILE A 60 -1.39 -18.29 -4.78
C ILE A 60 -2.45 -19.38 -4.71
N SER A 61 -3.01 -19.75 -5.85
CA SER A 61 -4.00 -20.83 -5.95
C SER A 61 -3.32 -22.20 -5.88
N ALA A 62 -4.12 -23.24 -5.61
CA ALA A 62 -3.66 -24.62 -5.67
C ALA A 62 -3.22 -25.05 -7.07
N ALA A 63 -3.65 -24.34 -8.12
CA ALA A 63 -3.23 -24.54 -9.50
C ALA A 63 -1.90 -23.87 -9.86
N GLY A 64 -1.28 -23.15 -8.90
CA GLY A 64 -0.02 -22.42 -9.10
C GLY A 64 -0.20 -21.04 -9.76
N GLU A 65 -1.42 -20.56 -9.88
CA GLU A 65 -1.69 -19.19 -10.32
C GLU A 65 -1.47 -18.21 -9.17
N MET A 66 -0.89 -17.06 -9.47
CA MET A 66 -0.67 -15.98 -8.48
C MET A 66 -1.25 -14.67 -9.01
N ASP A 67 -1.92 -13.95 -8.10
CA ASP A 67 -2.26 -12.56 -8.31
C ASP A 67 -1.75 -11.74 -7.13
N SER A 68 -1.17 -10.59 -7.40
CA SER A 68 -0.57 -9.72 -6.39
C SER A 68 -0.74 -8.25 -6.72
N CYS A 69 -0.79 -7.44 -5.67
CA CYS A 69 -0.83 -5.99 -5.79
C CYS A 69 0.13 -5.33 -4.78
N ILE A 70 0.37 -4.04 -4.96
CA ILE A 70 1.17 -3.25 -4.03
C ILE A 70 0.30 -2.89 -2.82
N ALA A 71 0.85 -3.05 -1.61
CA ALA A 71 0.21 -2.63 -0.37
C ALA A 71 0.23 -1.10 -0.24
N LEU A 72 -0.71 -0.45 -0.89
CA LEU A 72 -0.95 0.99 -0.85
C LEU A 72 -2.35 1.29 -0.34
N ARG A 73 -2.57 2.51 0.16
CA ARG A 73 -3.90 2.94 0.64
C ARG A 73 -4.48 1.96 1.65
N THR A 74 -3.60 1.44 2.49
CA THR A 74 -3.89 0.42 3.49
C THR A 74 -3.59 1.00 4.87
N ALA A 75 -4.41 0.65 5.85
CA ALA A 75 -4.19 1.00 7.25
C ALA A 75 -3.90 -0.25 8.07
N VAL A 76 -3.02 -0.13 9.04
CA VAL A 76 -2.74 -1.17 10.03
C VAL A 76 -3.40 -0.78 11.35
N ILE A 77 -4.30 -1.61 11.85
CA ILE A 77 -4.93 -1.39 13.15
C ILE A 77 -4.26 -2.31 14.17
N LYS A 78 -3.63 -1.70 15.17
CA LYS A 78 -2.94 -2.42 16.25
C LYS A 78 -3.05 -1.65 17.56
N ASN A 79 -3.37 -2.34 18.64
CA ASN A 79 -3.48 -1.73 19.98
C ASN A 79 -4.42 -0.51 20.00
N ASN A 80 -5.59 -0.62 19.39
CA ASN A 80 -6.58 0.46 19.25
C ASN A 80 -6.06 1.74 18.57
N LYS A 81 -4.97 1.62 17.82
CA LYS A 81 -4.42 2.71 17.00
C LYS A 81 -4.44 2.29 15.53
N MET A 82 -4.81 3.25 14.68
CA MET A 82 -4.72 3.09 13.24
C MET A 82 -3.45 3.79 12.73
N HIS A 83 -2.61 3.02 12.04
CA HIS A 83 -1.40 3.51 11.40
C HIS A 83 -1.66 3.61 9.89
N VAL A 84 -1.47 4.79 9.36
CA VAL A 84 -1.61 5.08 7.92
C VAL A 84 -0.28 5.63 7.43
N GLN A 85 0.22 5.07 6.33
CA GLN A 85 1.41 5.55 5.65
C GLN A 85 1.08 5.89 4.21
N ALA A 86 1.58 7.01 3.73
CA ALA A 86 1.44 7.48 2.37
C ALA A 86 2.75 8.14 1.91
N GLY A 87 3.00 8.09 0.63
CA GLY A 87 4.17 8.71 0.01
C GLY A 87 3.84 9.25 -1.38
N ALA A 88 4.70 10.12 -1.87
CA ALA A 88 4.66 10.66 -3.22
C ALA A 88 5.90 10.21 -4.01
N GLY A 89 5.77 10.17 -5.33
CA GLY A 89 6.87 9.90 -6.23
C GLY A 89 7.64 11.19 -6.51
N ILE A 90 8.89 11.25 -6.12
CA ILE A 90 9.73 12.43 -6.30
C ILE A 90 10.44 12.36 -7.65
N VAL A 91 10.36 13.43 -8.42
CA VAL A 91 11.04 13.62 -9.71
C VAL A 91 11.78 14.96 -9.69
N TYR A 92 12.56 15.21 -10.73
CA TYR A 92 13.39 16.42 -10.82
C TYR A 92 12.62 17.73 -10.67
N ASP A 93 11.41 17.79 -11.23
CA ASP A 93 10.54 18.99 -11.19
C ASP A 93 9.57 19.00 -10.01
N SER A 94 9.70 18.06 -9.06
CA SER A 94 8.83 18.01 -7.88
C SER A 94 9.00 19.25 -7.01
N VAL A 95 7.86 19.80 -6.57
CA VAL A 95 7.80 20.89 -5.62
C VAL A 95 7.46 20.32 -4.25
N GLU A 96 8.33 20.51 -3.27
CA GLU A 96 8.25 19.92 -1.92
C GLU A 96 6.86 20.05 -1.29
N GLN A 97 6.30 21.25 -1.32
CA GLN A 97 4.99 21.54 -0.73
C GLN A 97 3.87 20.75 -1.44
N SER A 98 3.93 20.62 -2.75
CA SER A 98 2.93 19.89 -3.54
C SER A 98 2.99 18.39 -3.25
N GLU A 99 4.19 17.82 -3.13
CA GLU A 99 4.38 16.41 -2.80
C GLU A 99 3.93 16.09 -1.37
N PHE A 100 4.17 16.99 -0.44
CA PHE A 100 3.66 16.87 0.92
C PHE A 100 2.12 16.89 0.97
N GLU A 101 1.50 17.81 0.25
CA GLU A 101 0.03 17.89 0.14
C GLU A 101 -0.55 16.63 -0.53
N GLU A 102 0.13 16.07 -1.54
CA GLU A 102 -0.25 14.82 -2.15
C GLU A 102 -0.24 13.66 -1.14
N CYS A 103 0.81 13.56 -0.32
CA CYS A 103 0.89 12.56 0.75
C CYS A 103 -0.28 12.69 1.73
N GLN A 104 -0.59 13.90 2.16
CA GLN A 104 -1.72 14.15 3.05
C GLN A 104 -3.06 13.80 2.41
N ASN A 105 -3.25 14.15 1.14
CA ASN A 105 -4.47 13.83 0.41
C ASN A 105 -4.67 12.32 0.24
N LYS A 106 -3.58 11.56 -0.01
CA LYS A 106 -3.61 10.10 -0.08
C LYS A 106 -3.99 9.46 1.26
N ALA A 107 -3.53 10.00 2.38
CA ALA A 107 -3.87 9.50 3.72
C ALA A 107 -5.30 9.87 4.14
N ARG A 108 -5.81 11.02 3.70
CA ARG A 108 -7.11 11.59 4.11
C ARG A 108 -8.29 10.65 3.86
N ALA A 109 -8.28 9.90 2.76
CA ALA A 109 -9.36 8.97 2.43
C ALA A 109 -9.51 7.87 3.49
N LEU A 110 -8.41 7.31 3.97
CA LEU A 110 -8.40 6.29 5.02
C LEU A 110 -8.80 6.87 6.37
N LEU A 111 -8.30 8.07 6.70
CA LEU A 111 -8.66 8.75 7.94
C LEU A 111 -10.14 9.09 7.98
N ARG A 112 -10.71 9.53 6.86
CA ARG A 112 -12.15 9.80 6.74
C ARG A 112 -12.97 8.51 6.90
N ALA A 113 -12.59 7.43 6.23
CA ALA A 113 -13.27 6.15 6.36
C ALA A 113 -13.26 5.63 7.82
N ALA A 114 -12.15 5.80 8.54
CA ALA A 114 -12.06 5.45 9.95
C ALA A 114 -12.97 6.32 10.82
N HIS A 115 -13.00 7.62 10.58
CA HIS A 115 -13.89 8.54 11.29
C HIS A 115 -15.36 8.18 11.07
N ASP A 116 -15.75 7.91 9.82
CA ASP A 116 -17.12 7.54 9.48
C ASP A 116 -17.51 6.20 10.14
N ALA A 117 -16.60 5.20 10.16
CA ALA A 117 -16.82 3.93 10.82
C ALA A 117 -17.02 4.08 12.35
N VAL A 118 -16.23 4.92 13.00
CA VAL A 118 -16.36 5.20 14.44
C VAL A 118 -17.68 5.91 14.72
N SER A 119 -18.06 6.88 13.91
CA SER A 119 -19.34 7.59 14.05
C SER A 119 -20.54 6.66 13.89
N TYR A 120 -20.45 5.67 13.00
CA TYR A 120 -21.49 4.67 12.79
C TYR A 120 -21.63 3.70 13.98
N THR A 121 -20.53 3.33 14.63
CA THR A 121 -20.57 2.44 15.81
C THR A 121 -21.16 3.10 17.07
N HIS A 122 -21.21 4.43 17.11
CA HIS A 122 -21.93 5.16 18.16
C HIS A 122 -23.44 5.28 17.92
N LEU A 123 -23.93 4.94 16.73
CA LEU A 123 -25.33 4.69 16.45
C LEU A 123 -25.68 3.26 16.90
N THR A 124 -25.63 3.02 18.19
CA THR A 124 -26.14 1.76 18.75
C THR A 124 -27.59 1.59 18.34
N LEU A 125 -27.89 0.47 17.68
CA LEU A 125 -29.26 0.00 17.55
C LEU A 125 -29.89 0.02 18.95
N PRO A 126 -31.10 0.57 19.11
CA PRO A 126 -31.78 0.48 20.39
C PRO A 126 -31.88 -1.01 20.73
N THR A 127 -31.25 -1.40 21.83
CA THR A 127 -31.46 -2.70 22.42
C THR A 127 -32.97 -2.77 22.75
N ASN A 128 -33.69 -3.62 22.05
CA ASN A 128 -35.06 -3.94 22.42
C ASN A 128 -35.03 -4.36 23.87
N GLY A 129 -35.54 -3.46 24.72
CA GLY A 129 -35.84 -3.79 26.08
C GLY A 129 -36.75 -5.01 26.08
N GLY A 130 -36.42 -5.96 26.92
CA GLY A 130 -37.14 -7.20 27.02
C GLY A 130 -38.63 -6.95 27.21
N VAL A 131 -39.39 -7.75 26.54
CA VAL A 131 -40.81 -7.94 26.83
C VAL A 131 -40.86 -8.84 28.05
N GLU A 132 -41.44 -8.34 29.14
CA GLU A 132 -41.93 -9.14 30.26
C GLU A 132 -43.05 -10.07 29.80
#